data_771cc199115faecc42d0977d2ff4a077
#
_entry.id   771cc199115faecc42d0977d2ff4a077
#
_cell.length_a   1.000
_cell.length_b   1.000
_cell.length_c   1.000
_cell.angle_alpha   90.00
_cell.angle_beta   90.00
_cell.angle_gamma   90.00
#
_symmetry.space_group_name_H-M   'P 1'
#
loop_
_entity.id
_entity.type
_entity.pdbx_description
1 polymer ?
#
loop_
_entity_poly.entity_id
_entity_poly.type
_entity_poly.pdbx_seq_one_letter_code
_entity_poly.pdbx_strand_id
1 'polypeptide(L)'
;MTDVDLPAIEAARERIRQEHLCPAVERPASTARGLHHTALISSDVETTVRFYQGLLGFPLTEVIDNRDYPGSTHFFFDIGNGNLLAFFDFPG
;
A
#
# COMPACT_ATOMS: atom_id res chain seq x y z
N MET A 1 12.21 -18.83 13.10
CA MET A 1 11.22 -19.01 12.04
C MET A 1 9.89 -19.46 12.65
N THR A 2 8.81 -18.88 12.25
CA THR A 2 7.49 -19.24 12.76
C THR A 2 6.93 -20.40 11.96
N ASP A 3 6.40 -21.40 12.65
CA ASP A 3 5.71 -22.49 11.99
C ASP A 3 4.41 -21.99 11.38
N VAL A 4 4.10 -22.46 10.19
CA VAL A 4 2.91 -22.06 9.44
C VAL A 4 2.01 -23.27 9.24
N ASP A 5 0.75 -23.14 9.64
CA ASP A 5 -0.26 -24.17 9.41
C ASP A 5 -0.87 -24.01 8.01
N LEU A 6 -0.23 -24.62 7.02
CA LEU A 6 -0.67 -24.54 5.64
C LEU A 6 -2.07 -25.10 5.40
N PRO A 7 -2.45 -26.27 5.99
CA PRO A 7 -3.81 -26.76 5.85
C PRO A 7 -4.87 -25.79 6.37
N ALA A 8 -4.64 -25.14 7.51
CA ALA A 8 -5.56 -24.17 8.07
C ALA A 8 -5.66 -22.93 7.18
N ILE A 9 -4.55 -22.47 6.65
CA ILE A 9 -4.52 -21.31 5.74
C ILE A 9 -5.31 -21.63 4.48
N GLU A 10 -5.08 -22.80 3.88
CA GLU A 10 -5.78 -23.18 2.66
C GLU A 10 -7.28 -23.38 2.90
N ALA A 11 -7.67 -23.92 4.05
CA ALA A 11 -9.07 -24.03 4.43
C ALA A 11 -9.72 -22.65 4.55
N ALA A 12 -9.01 -21.69 5.13
CA ALA A 12 -9.52 -20.33 5.23
C ALA A 12 -9.66 -19.66 3.85
N ARG A 13 -8.71 -19.90 2.95
CA ARG A 13 -8.79 -19.39 1.58
C ARG A 13 -9.98 -19.98 0.83
N GLU A 14 -10.22 -21.28 0.98
CA GLU A 14 -11.34 -21.94 0.33
C GLU A 14 -12.67 -21.41 0.84
N ARG A 15 -12.78 -21.18 2.15
CA ARG A 15 -13.97 -20.57 2.73
C ARG A 15 -14.24 -19.19 2.15
N ILE A 16 -13.21 -18.37 1.98
CA ILE A 16 -13.33 -17.05 1.37
C ILE A 16 -13.81 -17.18 -0.08
N ARG A 17 -13.25 -18.13 -0.84
CA ARG A 17 -13.68 -18.34 -2.23
C ARG A 17 -15.17 -18.71 -2.29
N GLN A 18 -15.61 -19.62 -1.44
CA GLN A 18 -17.00 -20.07 -1.43
C GLN A 18 -17.98 -18.98 -1.00
N GLU A 19 -17.60 -18.17 -0.04
CA GLU A 19 -18.49 -17.16 0.52
C GLU A 19 -18.50 -15.84 -0.27
N HIS A 20 -17.39 -15.48 -0.91
CA HIS A 20 -17.21 -14.13 -1.45
C HIS A 20 -16.84 -14.06 -2.92
N LEU A 21 -16.22 -15.12 -3.47
CA LEU A 21 -15.76 -15.09 -4.85
C LEU A 21 -16.90 -15.47 -5.80
N CYS A 22 -17.39 -14.52 -6.58
CA CYS A 22 -18.40 -14.77 -7.58
C CYS A 22 -17.78 -15.19 -8.91
N PRO A 23 -18.47 -16.02 -9.72
CA PRO A 23 -18.06 -16.28 -11.09
C PRO A 23 -17.94 -14.97 -11.87
N ALA A 24 -17.01 -14.92 -12.82
CA ALA A 24 -16.70 -13.68 -13.55
C ALA A 24 -17.95 -13.06 -14.19
N VAL A 25 -18.84 -13.89 -14.73
CA VAL A 25 -20.06 -13.44 -15.41
C VAL A 25 -21.09 -12.81 -14.47
N GLU A 26 -20.99 -13.09 -13.17
CA GLU A 26 -21.92 -12.59 -12.15
C GLU A 26 -21.38 -11.40 -11.37
N ARG A 27 -20.10 -11.02 -11.60
CA ARG A 27 -19.50 -9.92 -10.87
C ARG A 27 -20.05 -8.59 -11.35
N PRO A 28 -20.45 -7.71 -10.43
CA PRO A 28 -20.84 -6.35 -10.81
C PRO A 28 -19.63 -5.58 -11.29
N ALA A 29 -19.86 -4.51 -12.05
CA ALA A 29 -18.79 -3.59 -12.41
C ALA A 29 -18.22 -2.94 -11.16
N SER A 30 -16.90 -2.68 -11.15
CA SER A 30 -16.26 -2.00 -10.04
C SER A 30 -16.78 -0.56 -9.92
N THR A 31 -16.96 -0.12 -8.67
CA THR A 31 -17.25 1.29 -8.39
C THR A 31 -15.99 2.14 -8.40
N ALA A 32 -14.81 1.51 -8.41
CA ALA A 32 -13.54 2.22 -8.48
C ALA A 32 -13.23 2.65 -9.91
N ARG A 33 -12.40 3.70 -10.03
CA ARG A 33 -11.97 4.27 -11.32
C ARG A 33 -10.44 4.28 -11.45
N GLY A 34 -9.76 3.37 -10.77
CA GLY A 34 -8.31 3.29 -10.73
C GLY A 34 -7.76 3.77 -9.41
N LEU A 35 -6.44 3.90 -9.33
CA LEU A 35 -5.75 4.34 -8.13
C LEU A 35 -5.17 5.73 -8.36
N HIS A 36 -5.44 6.65 -7.43
CA HIS A 36 -4.78 7.96 -7.42
C HIS A 36 -3.40 7.84 -6.77
N HIS A 37 -3.30 7.07 -5.70
CA HIS A 37 -2.03 6.82 -5.02
C HIS A 37 -2.08 5.51 -4.27
N THR A 38 -0.88 5.00 -3.94
CA THR A 38 -0.70 3.81 -3.10
C THR A 38 0.09 4.21 -1.88
N ALA A 39 -0.34 3.78 -0.69
CA ALA A 39 0.34 4.08 0.56
C ALA A 39 1.06 2.84 1.09
N LEU A 40 2.33 3.02 1.46
CA LEU A 40 3.19 1.99 2.00
C LEU A 40 3.77 2.45 3.33
N ILE A 41 4.40 1.53 4.07
CA ILE A 41 5.05 1.85 5.34
C ILE A 41 6.56 1.93 5.12
N SER A 42 7.17 3.00 5.64
CA SER A 42 8.62 3.19 5.62
C SER A 42 9.17 3.05 7.03
N SER A 43 10.30 2.36 7.17
CA SER A 43 11.02 2.28 8.45
C SER A 43 12.03 3.39 8.63
N ASP A 44 12.40 4.10 7.55
CA ASP A 44 13.37 5.19 7.57
C ASP A 44 13.05 6.14 6.42
N VAL A 45 12.47 7.29 6.76
CA VAL A 45 12.00 8.26 5.78
C VAL A 45 13.13 8.73 4.85
N GLU A 46 14.27 9.11 5.41
CA GLU A 46 15.37 9.64 4.60
C GLU A 46 15.95 8.59 3.65
N THR A 47 16.10 7.36 4.10
CA THR A 47 16.56 6.26 3.25
C THR A 47 15.57 6.00 2.12
N THR A 48 14.26 6.01 2.42
CA THR A 48 13.21 5.84 1.42
C THR A 48 13.26 6.96 0.38
N VAL A 49 13.42 8.21 0.82
CA VAL A 49 13.51 9.35 -0.09
C VAL A 49 14.74 9.22 -1.00
N ARG A 50 15.90 8.85 -0.43
CA ARG A 50 17.10 8.66 -1.25
C ARG A 50 16.93 7.57 -2.30
N PHE A 51 16.20 6.50 -1.98
CA PHE A 51 15.95 5.43 -2.92
C PHE A 51 15.02 5.88 -4.05
N TYR A 52 13.85 6.37 -3.70
CA TYR A 52 12.84 6.70 -4.72
C TYR A 52 13.16 7.95 -5.49
N GLN A 53 13.56 9.03 -4.85
CA GLN A 53 13.93 10.25 -5.54
C GLN A 53 15.35 10.17 -6.12
N GLY A 54 16.30 9.74 -5.31
CA GLY A 54 17.71 9.76 -5.70
C GLY A 54 18.08 8.71 -6.72
N LEU A 55 17.63 7.47 -6.54
CA LEU A 55 17.97 6.37 -7.43
C LEU A 55 16.98 6.19 -8.58
N LEU A 56 15.67 6.21 -8.28
CA LEU A 56 14.65 5.96 -9.30
C LEU A 56 14.17 7.23 -10.00
N GLY A 57 14.47 8.40 -9.47
CA GLY A 57 14.08 9.65 -10.12
C GLY A 57 12.61 10.02 -9.94
N PHE A 58 11.94 9.53 -8.90
CA PHE A 58 10.58 9.92 -8.58
C PHE A 58 10.62 11.15 -7.67
N PRO A 59 10.21 12.34 -8.13
CA PRO A 59 10.31 13.53 -7.29
C PRO A 59 9.48 13.43 -6.02
N LEU A 60 10.09 13.81 -4.89
CA LEU A 60 9.35 14.00 -3.66
C LEU A 60 8.51 15.28 -3.78
N THR A 61 7.19 15.14 -3.62
CA THR A 61 6.27 16.26 -3.86
C THR A 61 5.70 16.86 -2.59
N GLU A 62 5.64 16.08 -1.50
CA GLU A 62 5.04 16.57 -0.27
C GLU A 62 5.54 15.78 0.94
N VAL A 63 5.70 16.49 2.06
CA VAL A 63 6.06 15.90 3.35
C VAL A 63 5.18 16.58 4.39
N ILE A 64 4.28 15.82 5.01
CA ILE A 64 3.30 16.36 5.95
C ILE A 64 3.17 15.48 7.18
N ASP A 65 2.53 16.01 8.20
CA ASP A 65 2.18 15.24 9.39
C ASP A 65 1.06 14.26 9.08
N ASN A 66 1.14 13.08 9.70
CA ASN A 66 0.00 12.18 9.74
C ASN A 66 -0.89 12.59 10.90
N ARG A 67 -2.05 13.17 10.59
CA ARG A 67 -2.97 13.70 11.60
C ARG A 67 -3.52 12.63 12.54
N ASP A 68 -3.59 11.39 12.07
CA ASP A 68 -4.16 10.28 12.84
C ASP A 68 -3.13 9.59 13.73
N TYR A 69 -1.85 9.92 13.58
CA TYR A 69 -0.78 9.31 14.36
C TYR A 69 0.33 10.34 14.58
N PRO A 70 0.32 11.06 15.73
CA PRO A 70 1.33 12.07 16.02
C PRO A 70 2.76 11.53 15.94
N GLY A 71 3.62 12.27 15.28
CA GLY A 71 5.03 11.87 15.06
C GLY A 71 5.26 11.06 13.81
N SER A 72 4.19 10.52 13.19
CA SER A 72 4.30 9.87 11.89
C SER A 72 4.39 10.91 10.78
N THR A 73 5.22 10.64 9.79
CA THR A 73 5.36 11.49 8.60
C THR A 73 4.67 10.81 7.43
N HIS A 74 3.93 11.60 6.66
CA HIS A 74 3.28 11.15 5.44
C HIS A 74 3.94 11.88 4.28
N PHE A 75 4.50 11.13 3.33
CA PHE A 75 5.23 11.75 2.22
C PHE A 75 4.92 11.08 0.90
N PHE A 76 5.05 11.83 -0.18
CA PHE A 76 4.53 11.46 -1.50
C PHE A 76 5.58 11.64 -2.58
N PHE A 77 5.59 10.72 -3.53
CA PHE A 77 6.40 10.81 -4.75
C PHE A 77 5.51 10.83 -5.97
N ASP A 78 5.89 11.65 -6.94
CA ASP A 78 5.26 11.64 -8.27
C ASP A 78 5.83 10.45 -9.06
N ILE A 79 4.95 9.52 -9.45
CA ILE A 79 5.34 8.36 -10.25
C ILE A 79 4.83 8.44 -11.68
N GLY A 80 4.31 9.60 -12.08
CA GLY A 80 3.87 9.84 -13.44
C GLY A 80 2.36 9.73 -13.63
N ASN A 81 1.88 10.32 -14.69
CA ASN A 81 0.47 10.27 -15.08
C ASN A 81 -0.51 10.75 -14.01
N GLY A 82 -0.09 11.68 -13.16
CA GLY A 82 -0.92 12.16 -12.07
C GLY A 82 -1.06 11.20 -10.90
N ASN A 83 -0.30 10.13 -10.88
CA ASN A 83 -0.34 9.14 -9.80
C ASN A 83 0.74 9.41 -8.76
N LEU A 84 0.45 9.06 -7.52
CA LEU A 84 1.36 9.25 -6.40
C LEU A 84 1.68 7.93 -5.72
N LEU A 85 2.92 7.81 -5.25
CA LEU A 85 3.32 6.75 -4.34
C LEU A 85 3.51 7.38 -2.97
N ALA A 86 2.74 6.94 -1.99
CA ALA A 86 2.74 7.51 -0.65
C ALA A 86 3.33 6.56 0.37
N PHE A 87 3.98 7.12 1.37
CA PHE A 87 4.55 6.36 2.48
C PHE A 87 4.15 6.99 3.81
N PHE A 88 4.05 6.16 4.82
CA PHE A 88 3.97 6.58 6.22
C PHE A 88 5.14 5.98 6.97
N ASP A 89 5.70 6.70 7.93
CA ASP A 89 6.54 6.09 8.93
C ASP A 89 5.80 6.06 10.27
N PHE A 90 6.21 5.18 11.15
CA PHE A 90 5.64 5.05 12.49
C PHE A 90 6.78 4.95 13.48
N PRO A 91 7.39 6.10 13.87
CA PRO A 91 8.53 6.10 14.78
C PRO A 91 8.15 5.56 16.15
N GLY A 92 9.04 4.75 16.71
CA GLY A 92 8.84 4.10 18.02
C GLY A 92 8.59 2.61 17.92
#